data_95cf8078bb76385e210f5c99c35ee5f5
#
_entry.id   95cf8078bb76385e210f5c99c35ee5f5
#
_cell.length_a   1.000
_cell.length_b   1.000
_cell.length_c   1.000
_cell.angle_alpha   90.00
_cell.angle_beta   90.00
_cell.angle_gamma   90.00
#
_symmetry.space_group_name_H-M   'P 1'
#
loop_
_entity.id
_entity.type
_entity.pdbx_description
1 polymer ?
#
loop_
_entity_poly.entity_id
_entity_poly.type
_entity_poly.pdbx_seq_one_letter_code
_entity_poly.pdbx_strand_id
1 'polypeptide(L)'
;YESYILDIKWTSQQLTELVQKRVREVYKRQYTREDVTIKDIFPKAKGGHLGITPIEYIIERTLFRPRDVLQYVNECFNVALNRERISWDSIHKAEAVYSLKRLRSLKEEWGDIYPSFEETIEILRNLPDKFSRTSMSKNTIDAVLSELSIQNTTDPCAITANKFLEGESREQDVINEIMLCLYTVGIVGFKISSLTPYKWAFRDSTPTTKNEIKRASLMKIHKMLHSALDIRIITGNRYERDDEEDIECS
;
A
#
# COMPACT_ATOMS: atom_id res chain seq x y z
N TYR A 1 -21.02 -17.95 -13.29
CA TYR A 1 -21.16 -16.56 -12.76
C TYR A 1 -19.92 -15.70 -13.05
N GLU A 2 -18.71 -16.28 -13.20
CA GLU A 2 -17.45 -15.53 -13.48
C GLU A 2 -17.49 -14.75 -14.78
N SER A 3 -18.24 -15.20 -15.78
CA SER A 3 -18.32 -14.56 -17.09
C SER A 3 -19.04 -13.19 -17.11
N TYR A 4 -19.65 -12.79 -16.01
CA TYR A 4 -20.35 -11.50 -15.88
C TYR A 4 -19.64 -10.49 -14.99
N ILE A 5 -18.45 -10.83 -14.46
CA ILE A 5 -17.67 -9.93 -13.62
C ILE A 5 -16.69 -9.17 -14.53
N LEU A 6 -16.87 -7.86 -14.64
CA LEU A 6 -15.92 -6.96 -15.29
C LEU A 6 -14.93 -6.42 -14.24
N ASP A 7 -13.71 -6.90 -14.30
CA ASP A 7 -12.62 -6.39 -13.45
C ASP A 7 -12.02 -5.13 -14.09
N ILE A 8 -12.32 -3.98 -13.49
CA ILE A 8 -11.83 -2.68 -13.99
C ILE A 8 -10.48 -2.38 -13.34
N LYS A 9 -9.41 -2.52 -14.12
CA LYS A 9 -8.03 -2.21 -13.69
C LYS A 9 -7.55 -0.92 -14.35
N TRP A 10 -6.86 -0.10 -13.58
CA TRP A 10 -6.26 1.13 -14.06
C TRP A 10 -4.77 0.92 -14.31
N THR A 11 -4.28 1.42 -15.43
CA THR A 11 -2.86 1.46 -15.75
C THR A 11 -2.22 2.75 -15.22
N SER A 12 -0.89 2.75 -15.05
CA SER A 12 -0.14 3.95 -14.68
C SER A 12 -0.36 5.10 -15.66
N GLN A 13 -0.42 4.79 -16.97
CA GLN A 13 -0.70 5.78 -18.01
C GLN A 13 -2.09 6.42 -17.83
N GLN A 14 -3.13 5.61 -17.66
CA GLN A 14 -4.50 6.12 -17.47
C GLN A 14 -4.62 7.00 -16.20
N LEU A 15 -3.94 6.61 -15.13
CA LEU A 15 -3.89 7.41 -13.89
C LEU A 15 -3.13 8.72 -14.10
N THR A 16 -2.04 8.71 -14.87
CA THR A 16 -1.31 9.93 -15.24
C THR A 16 -2.18 10.88 -16.07
N GLU A 17 -2.91 10.36 -17.06
CA GLU A 17 -3.87 11.14 -17.85
C GLU A 17 -5.00 11.71 -17.00
N LEU A 18 -5.49 10.96 -16.01
CA LEU A 18 -6.47 11.44 -15.04
C LEU A 18 -5.94 12.62 -14.24
N VAL A 19 -4.71 12.54 -13.73
CA VAL A 19 -4.06 13.65 -13.02
C VAL A 19 -3.90 14.86 -13.93
N GLN A 20 -3.47 14.67 -15.18
CA GLN A 20 -3.34 15.74 -16.17
C GLN A 20 -4.67 16.46 -16.42
N LYS A 21 -5.76 15.70 -16.59
CA LYS A 21 -7.12 16.27 -16.73
C LYS A 21 -7.52 17.06 -15.49
N ARG A 22 -7.26 16.51 -14.31
CA ARG A 22 -7.59 17.16 -13.03
C ARG A 22 -6.83 18.47 -12.84
N VAL A 23 -5.52 18.48 -13.11
CA VAL A 23 -4.68 19.69 -13.08
C VAL A 23 -5.25 20.76 -14.00
N ARG A 24 -5.51 20.42 -15.27
CA ARG A 24 -6.06 21.33 -16.26
C ARG A 24 -7.37 21.96 -15.80
N GLU A 25 -8.31 21.15 -15.31
CA GLU A 25 -9.60 21.64 -14.85
C GLU A 25 -9.51 22.56 -13.63
N VAL A 26 -8.63 22.27 -12.66
CA VAL A 26 -8.41 23.13 -11.51
C VAL A 26 -7.86 24.50 -11.95
N TYR A 27 -6.84 24.51 -12.81
CA TYR A 27 -6.23 25.75 -13.28
C TYR A 27 -7.12 26.57 -14.20
N LYS A 28 -7.91 25.92 -15.06
CA LYS A 28 -8.91 26.58 -15.89
C LYS A 28 -9.95 27.31 -15.02
N ARG A 29 -10.46 26.68 -13.97
CA ARG A 29 -11.51 27.24 -13.11
C ARG A 29 -10.99 28.32 -12.16
N GLN A 30 -9.80 28.13 -11.57
CA GLN A 30 -9.30 29.03 -10.53
C GLN A 30 -8.42 30.17 -11.07
N TYR A 31 -7.70 29.94 -12.16
CA TYR A 31 -6.67 30.87 -12.64
C TYR A 31 -6.86 31.29 -14.10
N THR A 32 -7.96 30.91 -14.75
CA THR A 32 -8.25 31.20 -16.17
C THR A 32 -7.10 30.82 -17.13
N ARG A 33 -6.31 29.82 -16.79
CA ARG A 33 -5.21 29.29 -17.62
C ARG A 33 -5.65 27.96 -18.23
N GLU A 34 -5.59 27.86 -19.56
CA GLU A 34 -6.11 26.70 -20.30
C GLU A 34 -5.03 25.63 -20.58
N ASP A 35 -3.75 26.00 -20.70
CA ASP A 35 -2.68 25.12 -21.15
C ASP A 35 -1.69 24.71 -20.05
N VAL A 36 -2.20 24.42 -18.86
CA VAL A 36 -1.34 23.98 -17.75
C VAL A 36 -1.17 22.48 -17.75
N THR A 37 0.07 22.04 -17.74
CA THR A 37 0.43 20.62 -17.71
C THR A 37 1.03 20.22 -16.35
N ILE A 38 1.07 18.90 -16.11
CA ILE A 38 1.76 18.33 -14.92
C ILE A 38 3.21 18.86 -14.84
N LYS A 39 3.91 19.01 -15.98
CA LYS A 39 5.32 19.47 -16.03
C LYS A 39 5.50 20.93 -15.57
N ASP A 40 4.46 21.76 -15.66
CA ASP A 40 4.51 23.15 -15.23
C ASP A 40 4.40 23.27 -13.71
N ILE A 41 3.78 22.28 -13.05
CA ILE A 41 3.43 22.30 -11.63
C ILE A 41 4.33 21.40 -10.82
N PHE A 42 4.57 20.18 -11.29
CA PHE A 42 5.39 19.20 -10.60
C PHE A 42 6.88 19.34 -10.96
N PRO A 43 7.80 18.90 -10.07
CA PRO A 43 9.22 18.93 -10.35
C PRO A 43 9.61 17.99 -11.48
N LYS A 44 10.83 18.12 -12.00
CA LYS A 44 11.42 17.17 -12.93
C LYS A 44 11.65 15.81 -12.26
N ALA A 45 11.79 14.75 -13.08
CA ALA A 45 12.12 13.42 -12.60
C ALA A 45 13.37 13.43 -11.70
N LYS A 46 13.37 12.64 -10.65
CA LYS A 46 14.50 12.46 -9.73
C LYS A 46 15.38 11.33 -10.25
N GLY A 47 16.68 11.57 -10.46
CA GLY A 47 17.61 10.54 -10.97
C GLY A 47 17.94 10.66 -12.46
N GLY A 48 17.66 11.81 -13.12
CA GLY A 48 17.99 12.04 -14.53
C GLY A 48 17.00 11.37 -15.48
N HIS A 49 17.47 10.96 -16.67
CA HIS A 49 16.63 10.39 -17.74
C HIS A 49 16.00 9.02 -17.43
N LEU A 50 16.59 8.27 -16.51
CA LEU A 50 16.11 6.97 -16.03
C LEU A 50 15.46 7.08 -14.62
N GLY A 51 15.18 8.29 -14.19
CA GLY A 51 14.66 8.54 -12.86
C GLY A 51 13.12 8.53 -12.81
N ILE A 52 12.59 8.31 -11.61
CA ILE A 52 11.15 8.29 -11.36
C ILE A 52 10.55 9.70 -11.52
N THR A 53 9.46 9.82 -12.24
CA THR A 53 8.69 11.06 -12.32
C THR A 53 7.85 11.26 -11.05
N PRO A 54 7.45 12.49 -10.71
CA PRO A 54 6.61 12.77 -9.56
C PRO A 54 5.29 11.99 -9.56
N ILE A 55 4.69 11.81 -10.72
CA ILE A 55 3.40 11.12 -10.84
C ILE A 55 3.57 9.60 -10.69
N GLU A 56 4.59 9.01 -11.27
CA GLU A 56 4.93 7.60 -11.02
C GLU A 56 5.20 7.35 -9.54
N TYR A 57 5.99 8.22 -8.89
CA TYR A 57 6.24 8.16 -7.46
C TYR A 57 4.95 8.16 -6.64
N ILE A 58 3.98 9.01 -7.00
CA ILE A 58 2.66 9.08 -6.35
C ILE A 58 1.87 7.80 -6.61
N ILE A 59 1.79 7.34 -7.86
CA ILE A 59 1.04 6.15 -8.26
C ILE A 59 1.55 4.90 -7.54
N GLU A 60 2.86 4.70 -7.45
CA GLU A 60 3.46 3.57 -6.73
C GLU A 60 3.09 3.50 -5.25
N ARG A 61 2.61 4.61 -4.66
CA ARG A 61 2.14 4.72 -3.28
C ARG A 61 0.62 4.66 -3.16
N THR A 62 -0.04 4.14 -4.19
CA THR A 62 -1.49 3.93 -4.21
C THR A 62 -1.82 2.49 -4.61
N LEU A 63 -3.06 2.07 -4.41
CA LEU A 63 -3.53 0.77 -4.89
C LEU A 63 -4.01 0.83 -6.35
N PHE A 64 -3.40 1.68 -7.19
CA PHE A 64 -3.80 1.92 -8.59
C PHE A 64 -5.28 2.31 -8.72
N ARG A 65 -5.81 3.04 -7.74
CA ARG A 65 -7.19 3.54 -7.74
C ARG A 65 -7.21 5.05 -8.01
N PRO A 66 -8.08 5.55 -8.90
CA PRO A 66 -8.23 6.98 -9.19
C PRO A 66 -8.38 7.85 -7.94
N ARG A 67 -9.20 7.41 -7.00
CA ARG A 67 -9.44 8.13 -5.75
C ARG A 67 -8.16 8.34 -4.94
N ASP A 68 -7.36 7.30 -4.81
CA ASP A 68 -6.12 7.33 -4.00
C ASP A 68 -5.09 8.26 -4.63
N VAL A 69 -4.91 8.19 -5.96
CA VAL A 69 -4.00 9.07 -6.70
C VAL A 69 -4.43 10.54 -6.57
N LEU A 70 -5.71 10.83 -6.77
CA LEU A 70 -6.24 12.20 -6.65
C LEU A 70 -6.14 12.71 -5.20
N GLN A 71 -6.33 11.87 -4.20
CA GLN A 71 -6.15 12.21 -2.81
C GLN A 71 -4.71 12.63 -2.52
N TYR A 72 -3.73 11.84 -2.95
CA TYR A 72 -2.32 12.17 -2.75
C TYR A 72 -1.93 13.45 -3.51
N VAL A 73 -2.36 13.61 -4.75
CA VAL A 73 -2.15 14.84 -5.54
C VAL A 73 -2.73 16.06 -4.81
N ASN A 74 -3.94 15.96 -4.25
CA ASN A 74 -4.55 17.03 -3.48
C ASN A 74 -3.70 17.38 -2.23
N GLU A 75 -3.12 16.38 -1.54
CA GLU A 75 -2.21 16.67 -0.41
C GLU A 75 -0.94 17.38 -0.89
N CYS A 76 -0.42 17.06 -2.08
CA CYS A 76 0.70 17.81 -2.67
C CYS A 76 0.34 19.30 -2.89
N PHE A 77 -0.86 19.58 -3.38
CA PHE A 77 -1.35 20.98 -3.51
C PHE A 77 -1.52 21.65 -2.15
N ASN A 78 -2.08 20.97 -1.16
CA ASN A 78 -2.26 21.51 0.19
C ASN A 78 -0.93 21.91 0.83
N VAL A 79 0.09 21.04 0.71
CA VAL A 79 1.45 21.33 1.25
C VAL A 79 2.15 22.44 0.47
N ALA A 80 1.87 22.56 -0.83
CA ALA A 80 2.46 23.59 -1.68
C ALA A 80 1.61 24.89 -1.75
N LEU A 81 0.64 25.06 -0.86
CA LEU A 81 -0.21 26.26 -0.85
C LEU A 81 0.67 27.52 -0.80
N ASN A 82 0.33 28.53 -1.62
CA ASN A 82 1.09 29.76 -1.81
C ASN A 82 2.49 29.61 -2.44
N ARG A 83 2.76 28.47 -3.11
CA ARG A 83 3.97 28.28 -3.91
C ARG A 83 3.60 28.21 -5.39
N GLU A 84 4.49 28.68 -6.26
CA GLU A 84 4.26 28.62 -7.71
C GLU A 84 4.31 27.18 -8.24
N ARG A 85 5.10 26.31 -7.60
CA ARG A 85 5.32 24.93 -8.02
C ARG A 85 5.42 23.99 -6.82
N ILE A 86 5.03 22.74 -7.04
CA ILE A 86 5.26 21.64 -6.12
C ILE A 86 6.75 21.26 -6.20
N SER A 87 7.38 21.00 -5.06
CA SER A 87 8.75 20.47 -4.96
C SER A 87 8.75 19.02 -4.51
N TRP A 88 9.86 18.31 -4.68
CA TRP A 88 10.02 16.98 -4.11
C TRP A 88 9.84 16.95 -2.59
N ASP A 89 10.31 17.98 -1.88
CA ASP A 89 10.06 18.13 -0.44
C ASP A 89 8.56 18.23 -0.12
N SER A 90 7.80 18.96 -0.95
CA SER A 90 6.34 19.03 -0.80
C SER A 90 5.66 17.67 -1.03
N ILE A 91 6.14 16.89 -2.01
CA ILE A 91 5.63 15.56 -2.29
C ILE A 91 5.90 14.60 -1.11
N HIS A 92 7.12 14.60 -0.55
CA HIS A 92 7.45 13.78 0.62
C HIS A 92 6.68 14.18 1.88
N LYS A 93 6.46 15.48 2.10
CA LYS A 93 5.60 15.93 3.21
C LYS A 93 4.14 15.53 3.01
N ALA A 94 3.65 15.61 1.79
CA ALA A 94 2.31 15.17 1.44
C ALA A 94 2.14 13.64 1.60
N GLU A 95 3.21 12.86 1.36
CA GLU A 95 3.20 11.40 1.58
C GLU A 95 2.85 11.04 3.02
N ALA A 96 3.46 11.72 4.00
CA ALA A 96 3.18 11.46 5.40
C ALA A 96 1.70 11.69 5.74
N VAL A 97 1.13 12.79 5.26
CA VAL A 97 -0.29 13.12 5.47
C VAL A 97 -1.20 12.12 4.75
N TYR A 98 -0.87 11.81 3.48
CA TYR A 98 -1.63 10.84 2.69
C TYR A 98 -1.61 9.45 3.34
N SER A 99 -0.45 8.98 3.78
CA SER A 99 -0.26 7.66 4.40
C SER A 99 -1.15 7.48 5.64
N LEU A 100 -1.20 8.49 6.52
CA LEU A 100 -2.07 8.49 7.71
C LEU A 100 -3.56 8.51 7.32
N LYS A 101 -3.95 9.32 6.34
CA LYS A 101 -5.33 9.36 5.85
C LYS A 101 -5.73 8.03 5.21
N ARG A 102 -4.80 7.40 4.46
CA ARG A 102 -5.06 6.12 3.82
C ARG A 102 -5.23 4.99 4.83
N LEU A 103 -4.42 4.98 5.89
CA LEU A 103 -4.57 4.01 6.98
C LEU A 103 -5.99 4.09 7.61
N ARG A 104 -6.48 5.29 7.87
CA ARG A 104 -7.85 5.50 8.39
C ARG A 104 -8.91 5.02 7.40
N SER A 105 -8.76 5.37 6.11
CA SER A 105 -9.71 4.93 5.08
C SER A 105 -9.75 3.42 4.92
N LEU A 106 -8.62 2.72 5.08
CA LEU A 106 -8.58 1.25 5.03
C LEU A 106 -9.37 0.64 6.19
N LYS A 107 -9.28 1.22 7.39
CA LYS A 107 -10.10 0.80 8.55
C LYS A 107 -11.60 0.93 8.24
N GLU A 108 -12.01 2.06 7.66
CA GLU A 108 -13.41 2.29 7.27
C GLU A 108 -13.87 1.34 6.14
N GLU A 109 -13.01 1.07 5.16
CA GLU A 109 -13.30 0.19 4.03
C GLU A 109 -13.44 -1.29 4.43
N TRP A 110 -12.68 -1.73 5.42
CA TRP A 110 -12.56 -3.14 5.78
C TRP A 110 -13.08 -3.50 7.18
N GLY A 111 -13.50 -2.49 7.97
CA GLY A 111 -13.94 -2.67 9.36
C GLY A 111 -15.10 -3.63 9.55
N ASP A 112 -15.99 -3.77 8.55
CA ASP A 112 -17.10 -4.73 8.62
C ASP A 112 -16.62 -6.20 8.48
N ILE A 113 -15.51 -6.41 7.75
CA ILE A 113 -14.94 -7.76 7.52
C ILE A 113 -13.86 -8.08 8.54
N TYR A 114 -13.05 -7.08 8.88
CA TYR A 114 -11.93 -7.16 9.83
C TYR A 114 -12.09 -6.08 10.92
N PRO A 115 -13.00 -6.25 11.88
CA PRO A 115 -13.21 -5.29 12.97
C PRO A 115 -11.95 -4.99 13.79
N SER A 116 -11.04 -5.97 13.93
CA SER A 116 -9.73 -5.84 14.59
C SER A 116 -8.60 -5.42 13.67
N PHE A 117 -8.91 -4.71 12.58
CA PHE A 117 -7.91 -4.31 11.59
C PHE A 117 -6.82 -3.40 12.18
N GLU A 118 -7.20 -2.53 13.12
CA GLU A 118 -6.27 -1.59 13.75
C GLU A 118 -5.20 -2.31 14.57
N GLU A 119 -5.61 -3.30 15.35
CA GLU A 119 -4.73 -4.15 16.15
C GLU A 119 -3.89 -5.06 15.24
N THR A 120 -4.51 -5.61 14.21
CA THR A 120 -3.85 -6.50 13.25
C THR A 120 -2.69 -5.82 12.51
N ILE A 121 -2.85 -4.56 12.11
CA ILE A 121 -1.84 -3.86 11.31
C ILE A 121 -0.61 -3.45 12.13
N GLU A 122 -0.74 -3.33 13.44
CA GLU A 122 0.37 -2.97 14.34
C GLU A 122 1.52 -3.98 14.31
N ILE A 123 1.28 -5.21 13.88
CA ILE A 123 2.34 -6.21 13.67
C ILE A 123 3.40 -5.75 12.66
N LEU A 124 3.05 -4.84 11.77
CA LEU A 124 3.94 -4.29 10.74
C LEU A 124 4.79 -3.10 11.22
N ARG A 125 4.43 -2.47 12.33
CA ARG A 125 5.08 -1.24 12.79
C ARG A 125 6.58 -1.44 13.01
N ASN A 126 7.39 -0.52 12.52
CA ASN A 126 8.85 -0.56 12.60
C ASN A 126 9.51 -1.80 11.94
N LEU A 127 8.79 -2.55 11.11
CA LEU A 127 9.40 -3.61 10.32
C LEU A 127 10.21 -3.04 9.15
N PRO A 128 11.15 -3.82 8.59
CA PRO A 128 11.72 -3.50 7.28
C PRO A 128 10.66 -3.62 6.18
N ASP A 129 10.81 -2.84 5.10
CA ASP A 129 9.90 -2.84 3.95
C ASP A 129 9.76 -4.23 3.30
N LYS A 130 10.85 -5.02 3.30
CA LYS A 130 10.89 -6.43 2.93
C LYS A 130 11.22 -7.24 4.18
N PHE A 131 10.39 -8.19 4.53
CA PHE A 131 10.53 -8.96 5.77
C PHE A 131 10.13 -10.43 5.57
N SER A 132 10.66 -11.29 6.44
CA SER A 132 10.22 -12.67 6.62
C SER A 132 9.47 -12.81 7.95
N ARG A 133 8.85 -13.96 8.18
CA ARG A 133 8.18 -14.22 9.48
C ARG A 133 9.13 -14.15 10.66
N THR A 134 10.39 -14.51 10.47
CA THR A 134 11.43 -14.42 11.49
C THR A 134 11.89 -13.00 11.79
N SER A 135 11.48 -12.02 10.96
CA SER A 135 11.77 -10.60 11.19
C SER A 135 10.86 -9.96 12.26
N MET A 136 9.73 -10.59 12.56
CA MET A 136 8.80 -10.12 13.58
C MET A 136 9.32 -10.47 14.97
N SER A 137 9.36 -9.48 15.87
CA SER A 137 9.80 -9.73 17.24
C SER A 137 8.73 -10.49 18.03
N LYS A 138 9.17 -11.36 18.95
CA LYS A 138 8.23 -12.08 19.82
C LYS A 138 7.36 -11.11 20.63
N ASN A 139 7.94 -10.03 21.15
CA ASN A 139 7.21 -9.03 21.91
C ASN A 139 6.07 -8.36 21.10
N THR A 140 6.32 -8.07 19.82
CA THR A 140 5.30 -7.50 18.92
C THR A 140 4.18 -8.51 18.67
N ILE A 141 4.54 -9.77 18.43
CA ILE A 141 3.56 -10.86 18.25
C ILE A 141 2.70 -11.01 19.49
N ASP A 142 3.30 -11.10 20.67
CA ASP A 142 2.58 -11.28 21.94
C ASP A 142 1.67 -10.09 22.24
N ALA A 143 2.10 -8.86 21.95
CA ALA A 143 1.27 -7.66 22.12
C ALA A 143 0.03 -7.71 21.20
N VAL A 144 0.22 -7.99 19.90
CA VAL A 144 -0.89 -8.07 18.95
C VAL A 144 -1.84 -9.22 19.31
N LEU A 145 -1.31 -10.38 19.71
CA LEU A 145 -2.14 -11.51 20.16
C LEU A 145 -2.99 -11.14 21.37
N SER A 146 -2.40 -10.45 22.35
CA SER A 146 -3.11 -9.97 23.54
C SER A 146 -4.26 -9.04 23.18
N GLU A 147 -4.01 -8.05 22.30
CA GLU A 147 -5.03 -7.11 21.86
C GLU A 147 -6.15 -7.81 21.08
N LEU A 148 -5.80 -8.70 20.14
CA LEU A 148 -6.79 -9.46 19.35
C LEU A 148 -7.67 -10.35 20.25
N SER A 149 -7.14 -10.92 21.33
CA SER A 149 -7.86 -11.81 22.21
C SER A 149 -8.94 -11.12 23.05
N ILE A 150 -8.80 -9.82 23.27
CA ILE A 150 -9.80 -9.01 23.99
C ILE A 150 -10.99 -8.67 23.07
N GLN A 151 -10.82 -8.74 21.78
CA GLN A 151 -11.85 -8.41 20.79
C GLN A 151 -12.92 -9.51 20.76
N ASN A 152 -14.13 -9.17 21.14
CA ASN A 152 -15.28 -10.07 21.03
C ASN A 152 -15.94 -9.88 19.66
N THR A 153 -15.34 -10.43 18.62
CA THR A 153 -15.75 -10.16 17.24
C THR A 153 -15.91 -11.41 16.41
N THR A 154 -16.53 -11.23 15.24
CA THR A 154 -16.55 -12.22 14.16
C THR A 154 -15.27 -12.16 13.29
N ASP A 155 -14.29 -11.36 13.68
CA ASP A 155 -13.02 -11.16 12.98
C ASP A 155 -12.21 -12.47 12.94
N PRO A 156 -11.79 -12.94 11.76
CA PRO A 156 -11.00 -14.16 11.63
C PRO A 156 -9.68 -14.14 12.41
N CYS A 157 -9.03 -12.98 12.53
CA CYS A 157 -7.78 -12.83 13.28
C CYS A 157 -8.04 -13.00 14.79
N ALA A 158 -9.07 -12.32 15.31
CA ALA A 158 -9.44 -12.43 16.73
C ALA A 158 -9.93 -13.84 17.10
N ILE A 159 -10.75 -14.47 16.25
CA ILE A 159 -11.19 -15.86 16.46
C ILE A 159 -9.98 -16.81 16.54
N THR A 160 -9.00 -16.64 15.65
CA THR A 160 -7.83 -17.53 15.63
C THR A 160 -6.90 -17.24 16.80
N ALA A 161 -6.79 -15.98 17.26
CA ALA A 161 -6.05 -15.61 18.46
C ALA A 161 -6.68 -16.24 19.73
N ASN A 162 -7.99 -16.21 19.87
CA ASN A 162 -8.69 -16.86 20.99
C ASN A 162 -8.47 -18.38 21.00
N LYS A 163 -8.59 -19.06 19.86
CA LYS A 163 -8.27 -20.49 19.75
C LYS A 163 -6.83 -20.82 20.14
N PHE A 164 -5.89 -19.91 19.86
CA PHE A 164 -4.51 -20.08 20.29
C PHE A 164 -4.39 -20.03 21.82
N LEU A 165 -5.04 -19.08 22.49
CA LEU A 165 -5.05 -18.99 23.96
C LEU A 165 -5.74 -20.19 24.64
N GLU A 166 -6.74 -20.77 23.98
CA GLU A 166 -7.43 -21.97 24.43
C GLU A 166 -6.62 -23.26 24.14
N GLY A 167 -5.47 -23.14 23.47
CA GLY A 167 -4.63 -24.29 23.12
C GLY A 167 -5.11 -25.09 21.91
N GLU A 168 -6.11 -24.60 21.18
CA GLU A 168 -6.71 -25.28 20.01
C GLU A 168 -5.99 -24.97 18.69
N SER A 169 -5.15 -23.94 18.64
CA SER A 169 -4.36 -23.56 17.48
C SER A 169 -2.94 -23.17 17.87
N ARG A 170 -2.07 -22.99 16.87
CA ARG A 170 -0.68 -22.58 17.07
C ARG A 170 -0.53 -21.10 16.78
N GLU A 171 0.42 -20.43 17.42
CA GLU A 171 0.80 -19.04 17.13
C GLU A 171 0.97 -18.78 15.63
N GLN A 172 1.60 -19.73 14.93
CA GLN A 172 1.79 -19.64 13.47
C GLN A 172 0.48 -19.59 12.68
N ASP A 173 -0.60 -20.15 13.18
CA ASP A 173 -1.90 -20.13 12.52
C ASP A 173 -2.53 -18.74 12.65
N VAL A 174 -2.33 -18.05 13.78
CA VAL A 174 -2.75 -16.65 13.97
C VAL A 174 -1.96 -15.73 13.05
N ILE A 175 -0.61 -15.86 13.00
CA ILE A 175 0.23 -15.08 12.08
C ILE A 175 -0.20 -15.29 10.63
N ASN A 176 -0.55 -16.51 10.23
CA ASN A 176 -1.03 -16.79 8.87
C ASN A 176 -2.36 -16.08 8.58
N GLU A 177 -3.28 -16.02 9.55
CA GLU A 177 -4.56 -15.32 9.37
C GLU A 177 -4.35 -13.80 9.27
N ILE A 178 -3.48 -13.24 10.13
CA ILE A 178 -3.07 -11.83 10.05
C ILE A 178 -2.47 -11.52 8.66
N MET A 179 -1.54 -12.34 8.17
CA MET A 179 -0.93 -12.13 6.85
C MET A 179 -1.95 -12.25 5.71
N LEU A 180 -2.94 -13.15 5.83
CA LEU A 180 -4.04 -13.25 4.87
C LEU A 180 -4.90 -11.99 4.86
N CYS A 181 -5.26 -11.46 6.03
CA CYS A 181 -5.98 -10.20 6.17
C CYS A 181 -5.20 -9.06 5.47
N LEU A 182 -3.94 -8.85 5.83
CA LEU A 182 -3.10 -7.78 5.30
C LEU A 182 -2.86 -7.91 3.79
N TYR A 183 -2.76 -9.13 3.27
CA TYR A 183 -2.72 -9.38 1.83
C TYR A 183 -4.04 -9.03 1.16
N THR A 184 -5.17 -9.48 1.69
CA THR A 184 -6.51 -9.24 1.14
C THR A 184 -6.83 -7.76 1.04
N VAL A 185 -6.43 -6.99 2.04
CA VAL A 185 -6.56 -5.52 2.07
C VAL A 185 -5.61 -4.82 1.08
N GLY A 186 -4.56 -5.52 0.60
CA GLY A 186 -3.57 -4.99 -0.34
C GLY A 186 -2.37 -4.32 0.32
N ILE A 187 -2.17 -4.51 1.63
CA ILE A 187 -1.07 -3.88 2.39
C ILE A 187 0.22 -4.67 2.28
N VAL A 188 0.13 -6.01 2.22
CA VAL A 188 1.27 -6.90 2.14
C VAL A 188 1.22 -7.69 0.84
N GLY A 189 2.29 -7.60 0.06
CA GLY A 189 2.58 -8.52 -1.04
C GLY A 189 3.49 -9.64 -0.55
N PHE A 190 3.47 -10.79 -1.22
CA PHE A 190 4.34 -11.89 -0.86
C PHE A 190 4.90 -12.62 -2.08
N LYS A 191 6.01 -13.31 -1.90
CA LYS A 191 6.56 -14.25 -2.87
C LYS A 191 6.92 -15.59 -2.22
N ILE A 192 6.72 -16.64 -2.99
CA ILE A 192 6.96 -18.02 -2.54
C ILE A 192 8.44 -18.38 -2.66
N SER A 193 9.12 -17.84 -3.67
CA SER A 193 10.54 -18.02 -3.90
C SER A 193 11.22 -16.71 -4.30
N SER A 194 12.54 -16.65 -4.20
CA SER A 194 13.32 -15.48 -4.62
C SER A 194 13.19 -15.16 -6.10
N LEU A 195 12.83 -16.14 -6.93
CA LEU A 195 12.71 -16.01 -8.40
C LEU A 195 11.32 -15.57 -8.87
N THR A 196 10.32 -15.56 -7.99
CA THR A 196 8.97 -15.14 -8.33
C THR A 196 8.74 -13.67 -8.00
N PRO A 197 7.95 -12.91 -8.80
CA PRO A 197 7.54 -11.56 -8.43
C PRO A 197 6.67 -11.55 -7.18
N TYR A 198 6.51 -10.39 -6.55
CA TYR A 198 5.56 -10.22 -5.46
C TYR A 198 4.13 -10.32 -5.97
N LYS A 199 3.32 -11.18 -5.37
CA LYS A 199 1.88 -11.24 -5.57
C LYS A 199 1.18 -10.17 -4.72
N TRP A 200 0.21 -9.47 -5.32
CA TRP A 200 -0.58 -8.42 -4.67
C TRP A 200 -2.07 -8.62 -4.94
N ALA A 201 -2.90 -8.59 -3.92
CA ALA A 201 -4.35 -8.82 -4.06
C ALA A 201 -5.03 -7.85 -5.04
N PHE A 202 -4.55 -6.60 -5.15
CA PHE A 202 -5.13 -5.59 -6.04
C PHE A 202 -4.63 -5.68 -7.50
N ARG A 203 -3.58 -6.47 -7.77
CA ARG A 203 -3.01 -6.67 -9.12
C ARG A 203 -3.35 -8.02 -9.70
N ASP A 204 -3.29 -9.07 -8.87
CA ASP A 204 -3.41 -10.44 -9.33
C ASP A 204 -4.86 -10.77 -9.68
N SER A 205 -5.07 -11.44 -10.81
CA SER A 205 -6.40 -11.90 -11.24
C SER A 205 -6.83 -13.21 -10.58
N THR A 206 -5.88 -13.95 -10.03
CA THR A 206 -6.13 -15.22 -9.36
C THR A 206 -6.09 -15.04 -7.83
N PRO A 207 -7.18 -15.39 -7.13
CA PRO A 207 -7.20 -15.33 -5.67
C PRO A 207 -6.08 -16.19 -5.08
N THR A 208 -5.37 -15.64 -4.12
CA THR A 208 -4.34 -16.37 -3.38
C THR A 208 -4.98 -17.25 -2.32
N THR A 209 -4.49 -18.47 -2.19
CA THR A 209 -4.95 -19.40 -1.18
C THR A 209 -4.21 -19.23 0.15
N LYS A 210 -4.85 -19.63 1.26
CA LYS A 210 -4.19 -19.67 2.60
C LYS A 210 -2.89 -20.51 2.56
N ASN A 211 -2.83 -21.56 1.75
CA ASN A 211 -1.65 -22.40 1.62
C ASN A 211 -0.49 -21.69 0.92
N GLU A 212 -0.75 -20.83 -0.06
CA GLU A 212 0.30 -20.04 -0.70
C GLU A 212 0.90 -19.03 0.29
N ILE A 213 0.06 -18.37 1.08
CA ILE A 213 0.52 -17.46 2.14
C ILE A 213 1.36 -18.19 3.19
N LYS A 214 0.94 -19.39 3.62
CA LYS A 214 1.73 -20.24 4.53
C LYS A 214 3.11 -20.58 3.99
N ARG A 215 3.26 -20.68 2.68
CA ARG A 215 4.52 -21.01 1.98
C ARG A 215 5.35 -19.78 1.61
N ALA A 216 4.84 -18.58 1.86
CA ALA A 216 5.55 -17.34 1.56
C ALA A 216 6.89 -17.28 2.28
N SER A 217 7.97 -17.07 1.53
CA SER A 217 9.33 -16.94 2.05
C SER A 217 9.68 -15.50 2.40
N LEU A 218 9.13 -14.55 1.64
CA LEU A 218 9.40 -13.13 1.78
C LEU A 218 8.11 -12.33 1.57
N MET A 219 7.95 -11.28 2.36
CA MET A 219 6.83 -10.36 2.32
C MET A 219 7.33 -8.94 2.10
N LYS A 220 6.50 -8.09 1.45
CA LYS A 220 6.81 -6.68 1.20
C LYS A 220 5.63 -5.83 1.65
N ILE A 221 5.90 -4.77 2.42
CA ILE A 221 4.89 -3.81 2.85
C ILE A 221 4.69 -2.79 1.74
N HIS A 222 3.44 -2.48 1.42
CA HIS A 222 3.11 -1.52 0.37
C HIS A 222 3.58 -0.11 0.74
N LYS A 223 4.20 0.59 -0.21
CA LYS A 223 4.78 1.93 -0.05
C LYS A 223 3.80 2.96 0.54
N MET A 224 2.48 2.79 0.29
CA MET A 224 1.45 3.73 0.79
C MET A 224 1.41 3.89 2.32
N LEU A 225 1.87 2.89 3.07
CA LEU A 225 1.84 2.91 4.54
C LEU A 225 3.23 3.02 5.18
N HIS A 226 4.30 3.18 4.40
CA HIS A 226 5.65 3.26 4.95
C HIS A 226 5.76 4.39 6.01
N SER A 227 5.21 5.56 5.72
CA SER A 227 5.25 6.68 6.65
C SER A 227 4.33 6.49 7.87
N ALA A 228 3.12 5.94 7.70
CA ALA A 228 2.16 5.78 8.79
C ALA A 228 2.56 4.70 9.81
N LEU A 229 3.37 3.72 9.38
CA LEU A 229 3.80 2.57 10.19
C LEU A 229 5.28 2.63 10.55
N ASP A 230 5.98 3.73 10.25
CA ASP A 230 7.42 3.90 10.51
C ASP A 230 8.26 2.75 9.91
N ILE A 231 7.95 2.36 8.68
CA ILE A 231 8.60 1.24 8.00
C ILE A 231 10.04 1.59 7.64
N ARG A 232 10.98 0.73 7.99
CA ARG A 232 12.40 0.90 7.70
C ARG A 232 12.71 0.43 6.29
N ILE A 233 13.11 1.36 5.42
CA ILE A 233 13.52 1.03 4.05
C ILE A 233 14.94 0.46 4.10
N ILE A 234 15.08 -0.82 3.77
CA ILE A 234 16.40 -1.44 3.62
C ILE A 234 16.83 -1.17 2.17
N THR A 235 17.71 -0.19 1.98
CA THR A 235 18.39 0.01 0.70
C THR A 235 19.34 -1.17 0.47
N GLY A 236 18.85 -2.20 -0.21
CA GLY A 236 19.67 -3.28 -0.75
C GLY A 236 20.62 -2.74 -1.82
N ASN A 237 21.68 -3.48 -2.11
CA ASN A 237 22.66 -3.17 -3.14
C ASN A 237 21.99 -2.69 -4.44
N ARG A 238 22.58 -1.70 -5.11
CA ARG A 238 22.15 -0.98 -6.32
C ARG A 238 21.71 -1.83 -7.53
N TYR A 239 21.53 -3.13 -7.40
CA TYR A 239 21.20 -4.07 -8.48
C TYR A 239 19.84 -4.77 -8.35
N GLU A 240 19.10 -4.59 -7.26
CA GLU A 240 17.71 -4.99 -7.24
C GLU A 240 16.87 -3.84 -7.83
N ARG A 241 16.70 -3.84 -9.17
CA ARG A 241 15.52 -3.19 -9.77
C ARG A 241 14.32 -3.78 -9.05
N ASP A 242 13.47 -2.93 -8.51
CA ASP A 242 12.18 -3.39 -8.03
C ASP A 242 11.52 -4.12 -9.20
N ASP A 243 11.14 -5.39 -9.02
CA ASP A 243 10.49 -6.25 -10.02
C ASP A 243 9.15 -5.66 -10.52
N GLU A 244 8.96 -4.36 -10.41
CA GLU A 244 7.78 -3.60 -10.82
C GLU A 244 7.87 -3.08 -12.26
N GLU A 245 9.05 -3.18 -12.94
CA GLU A 245 9.23 -2.69 -14.30
C GLU A 245 8.82 -3.69 -15.42
N ASP A 246 8.52 -4.96 -15.10
CA ASP A 246 8.23 -5.98 -16.12
C ASP A 246 6.77 -6.05 -16.60
N ILE A 247 5.97 -5.00 -16.43
CA ILE A 247 4.54 -5.00 -16.87
C ILE A 247 4.26 -3.95 -17.97
N GLU A 248 5.21 -3.64 -18.83
CA GLU A 248 4.91 -2.81 -20.03
C GLU A 248 4.94 -3.56 -21.36
N CYS A 249 5.00 -4.88 -21.40
CA CYS A 249 4.95 -5.63 -22.66
C CYS A 249 4.08 -6.89 -22.53
N SER A 250 2.78 -6.76 -22.63
CA SER A 250 1.87 -7.78 -23.19
C SER A 250 0.50 -7.18 -23.52
#